data_380f11189aab3ce1c8ca259dd4c46dc8
#
_entry.id   380f11189aab3ce1c8ca259dd4c46dc8
#
_cell.length_a   1.000
_cell.length_b   1.000
_cell.length_c   1.000
_cell.angle_alpha   90.00
_cell.angle_beta   90.00
_cell.angle_gamma   90.00
#
_symmetry.space_group_name_H-M   'P 1'
#
loop_
_entity.id
_entity.type
_entity.pdbx_description
1 polymer ?
#
loop_
_entity_poly.entity_id
_entity_poly.type
_entity_poly.pdbx_seq_one_letter_code
_entity_poly.pdbx_strand_id
1 'polypeptide(L)'
;GHALEGNLHLIFNQSFKTQKETKRFEDLMYDICENVAQKHGGSLKAEHGTGRNVAPFVEMEWGTKAYALMWEIKRLFDPAFLLNPGVVLNEDPDIHAKNIRLDFAANPLVDRCISCGWCESNCPSRDLSLTPRQRIQVYKELTRMREEWTASGERYKPARLEAFEKSWEYAENTCAADGMCQEKCPVKINTGELVKSLRHDTLEGVVDVDGPTPRAAAAAAF
;
A
#
# COMPACT_ATOMS: atom_id res chain seq x y z
N GLY A 1 4.49 19.02 1.79
CA GLY A 1 5.20 19.70 0.71
C GLY A 1 6.39 20.52 1.21
N HIS A 2 7.26 20.87 0.30
CA HIS A 2 8.43 21.73 0.55
C HIS A 2 8.18 23.08 -0.09
N ALA A 3 7.59 23.99 0.67
CA ALA A 3 7.05 25.25 0.15
C ALA A 3 8.11 26.14 -0.52
N LEU A 4 9.34 26.17 0.01
CA LEU A 4 10.44 26.97 -0.55
C LEU A 4 10.90 26.45 -1.92
N GLU A 5 10.75 25.15 -2.18
CA GLU A 5 11.10 24.50 -3.44
C GLU A 5 9.91 24.40 -4.39
N GLY A 6 8.73 24.94 -4.01
CA GLY A 6 7.51 24.81 -4.79
C GLY A 6 7.00 23.36 -4.94
N ASN A 7 7.47 22.45 -4.08
CA ASN A 7 7.17 21.03 -4.18
C ASN A 7 5.88 20.67 -3.41
N LEU A 8 4.92 20.05 -4.10
CA LEU A 8 3.64 19.65 -3.54
C LEU A 8 3.58 18.12 -3.37
N HIS A 9 3.11 17.69 -2.21
CA HIS A 9 2.79 16.30 -1.94
C HIS A 9 1.29 16.13 -1.88
N LEU A 10 0.74 15.28 -2.73
CA LEU A 10 -0.66 14.92 -2.76
C LEU A 10 -0.80 13.45 -2.35
N ILE A 11 -1.68 13.20 -1.39
CA ILE A 11 -2.07 11.86 -1.00
C ILE A 11 -3.58 11.77 -1.21
N PHE A 12 -3.99 10.83 -2.02
CA PHE A 12 -5.40 10.55 -2.26
C PHE A 12 -5.66 9.04 -2.22
N ASN A 13 -6.83 8.66 -1.78
CA ASN A 13 -7.28 7.27 -1.78
C ASN A 13 -8.30 7.09 -2.90
N GLN A 14 -8.10 6.06 -3.70
CA GLN A 14 -9.01 5.67 -4.76
C GLN A 14 -9.09 4.16 -4.83
N SER A 15 -10.29 3.64 -5.07
CA SER A 15 -10.49 2.24 -5.44
C SER A 15 -10.04 2.01 -6.89
N PHE A 16 -9.53 0.80 -7.17
CA PHE A 16 -9.15 0.34 -8.50
C PHE A 16 -9.84 -1.00 -8.85
N LYS A 17 -11.03 -1.23 -8.29
CA LYS A 17 -11.78 -2.49 -8.49
C LYS A 17 -12.42 -2.59 -9.88
N THR A 18 -12.64 -1.46 -10.56
CA THR A 18 -13.29 -1.39 -11.85
C THR A 18 -12.46 -0.63 -12.88
N GLN A 19 -12.65 -0.96 -14.16
CA GLN A 19 -12.00 -0.21 -15.25
C GLN A 19 -12.35 1.28 -15.24
N LYS A 20 -13.57 1.63 -14.83
CA LYS A 20 -13.99 3.03 -14.71
C LYS A 20 -13.16 3.79 -13.68
N GLU A 21 -12.81 3.15 -12.56
CA GLU A 21 -11.97 3.74 -11.52
C GLU A 21 -10.52 3.89 -12.00
N THR A 22 -9.99 2.88 -12.70
CA THR A 22 -8.66 2.96 -13.33
C THR A 22 -8.62 4.09 -14.35
N LYS A 23 -9.64 4.19 -15.22
CA LYS A 23 -9.72 5.27 -16.20
C LYS A 23 -9.78 6.67 -15.56
N ARG A 24 -10.52 6.81 -14.46
CA ARG A 24 -10.54 8.07 -13.71
C ARG A 24 -9.16 8.45 -13.15
N PHE A 25 -8.36 7.45 -12.74
CA PHE A 25 -7.00 7.67 -12.30
C PHE A 25 -6.08 8.07 -13.46
N GLU A 26 -6.20 7.42 -14.62
CA GLU A 26 -5.47 7.81 -15.84
C GLU A 26 -5.74 9.26 -16.21
N ASP A 27 -7.01 9.66 -16.26
CA ASP A 27 -7.42 11.02 -16.59
C ASP A 27 -6.86 12.03 -15.57
N LEU A 28 -6.94 11.71 -14.27
CA LEU A 28 -6.38 12.54 -13.22
C LEU A 28 -4.86 12.71 -13.36
N MET A 29 -4.13 11.62 -13.65
CA MET A 29 -2.68 11.68 -13.85
C MET A 29 -2.31 12.54 -15.06
N TYR A 30 -3.06 12.39 -16.16
CA TYR A 30 -2.87 13.22 -17.33
C TYR A 30 -3.10 14.70 -17.01
N ASP A 31 -4.23 15.04 -16.38
CA ASP A 31 -4.58 16.42 -16.02
C ASP A 31 -3.53 17.05 -15.08
N ILE A 32 -3.04 16.30 -14.10
CA ILE A 32 -1.98 16.77 -13.20
C ILE A 32 -0.69 17.03 -13.98
N CYS A 33 -0.26 16.09 -14.83
CA CYS A 33 0.99 16.21 -15.58
C CYS A 33 0.91 17.35 -16.59
N GLU A 34 -0.19 17.50 -17.33
CA GLU A 34 -0.42 18.61 -18.24
C GLU A 34 -0.41 19.95 -17.50
N ASN A 35 -1.12 20.03 -16.38
CA ASN A 35 -1.18 21.25 -15.59
C ASN A 35 0.20 21.67 -15.06
N VAL A 36 0.95 20.72 -14.49
CA VAL A 36 2.27 21.01 -13.93
C VAL A 36 3.29 21.32 -15.03
N ALA A 37 3.45 20.45 -16.04
CA ALA A 37 4.51 20.57 -17.02
C ALA A 37 4.21 21.63 -18.08
N GLN A 38 3.00 21.62 -18.67
CA GLN A 38 2.70 22.50 -19.82
C GLN A 38 2.14 23.85 -19.40
N LYS A 39 1.22 23.91 -18.43
CA LYS A 39 0.61 25.20 -18.03
C LYS A 39 1.50 26.01 -17.09
N HIS A 40 2.24 25.33 -16.21
CA HIS A 40 3.05 26.00 -15.19
C HIS A 40 4.57 25.84 -15.36
N GLY A 41 5.05 25.07 -16.35
CA GLY A 41 6.49 24.83 -16.57
C GLY A 41 7.19 24.15 -15.38
N GLY A 42 6.44 23.40 -14.58
CA GLY A 42 6.94 22.69 -13.41
C GLY A 42 7.54 21.33 -13.77
N SER A 43 8.25 20.73 -12.80
CA SER A 43 8.84 19.41 -12.95
C SER A 43 7.95 18.32 -12.38
N LEU A 44 7.74 17.25 -13.17
CA LEU A 44 6.94 16.11 -12.77
C LEU A 44 7.66 15.15 -11.82
N LYS A 45 8.98 15.19 -11.78
CA LYS A 45 9.77 14.30 -10.90
C LYS A 45 9.80 14.73 -9.44
N ALA A 46 9.55 16.03 -9.17
CA ALA A 46 9.72 16.64 -7.86
C ALA A 46 11.04 16.19 -7.17
N GLU A 47 10.99 15.71 -5.92
CA GLU A 47 12.16 15.21 -5.18
C GLU A 47 12.36 13.70 -5.29
N HIS A 48 11.33 12.95 -5.65
CA HIS A 48 11.34 11.47 -5.58
C HIS A 48 11.80 10.80 -6.88
N GLY A 49 12.06 11.59 -7.92
CA GLY A 49 12.35 11.09 -9.25
C GLY A 49 11.09 10.66 -10.02
N THR A 50 11.25 10.41 -11.30
CA THR A 50 10.16 10.10 -12.23
C THR A 50 9.51 8.75 -11.94
N GLY A 51 10.33 7.71 -11.68
CA GLY A 51 9.84 6.36 -11.54
C GLY A 51 9.20 5.83 -12.84
N ARG A 52 8.35 4.81 -12.71
CA ARG A 52 7.51 4.27 -13.81
C ARG A 52 6.20 5.03 -13.96
N ASN A 53 5.68 5.54 -12.85
CA ASN A 53 4.35 6.14 -12.81
C ASN A 53 4.24 7.42 -13.62
N VAL A 54 5.33 8.19 -13.69
CA VAL A 54 5.40 9.45 -14.45
C VAL A 54 6.16 9.28 -15.77
N ALA A 55 6.75 8.11 -16.04
CA ALA A 55 7.49 7.83 -17.27
C ALA A 55 6.74 8.17 -18.57
N PRO A 56 5.41 7.91 -18.71
CA PRO A 56 4.67 8.28 -19.91
C PRO A 56 4.61 9.79 -20.20
N PHE A 57 4.86 10.60 -19.19
CA PHE A 57 4.72 12.06 -19.28
C PHE A 57 6.07 12.78 -19.38
N VAL A 58 7.19 12.06 -19.44
CA VAL A 58 8.54 12.66 -19.53
C VAL A 58 8.72 13.46 -20.82
N GLU A 59 8.22 12.96 -21.95
CA GLU A 59 8.25 13.70 -23.21
C GLU A 59 7.43 14.98 -23.14
N MET A 60 6.30 14.97 -22.44
CA MET A 60 5.45 16.15 -22.22
C MET A 60 6.20 17.26 -21.46
N GLU A 61 7.04 16.88 -20.46
CA GLU A 61 7.84 17.83 -19.67
C GLU A 61 9.05 18.34 -20.44
N TRP A 62 9.80 17.45 -21.13
CA TRP A 62 11.10 17.76 -21.68
C TRP A 62 11.12 18.04 -23.18
N GLY A 63 10.03 17.72 -23.86
CA GLY A 63 9.90 17.82 -25.29
C GLY A 63 10.60 16.69 -26.07
N THR A 64 10.15 16.48 -27.30
CA THR A 64 10.57 15.34 -28.16
C THR A 64 12.08 15.25 -28.36
N LYS A 65 12.79 16.39 -28.54
CA LYS A 65 14.23 16.37 -28.79
C LYS A 65 15.04 15.89 -27.58
N ALA A 66 14.72 16.39 -26.39
CA ALA A 66 15.39 15.98 -25.16
C ALA A 66 15.04 14.52 -24.82
N TYR A 67 13.80 14.12 -25.00
CA TYR A 67 13.35 12.75 -24.77
C TYR A 67 14.06 11.76 -25.72
N ALA A 68 14.21 12.08 -26.99
CA ALA A 68 14.98 11.27 -27.93
C ALA A 68 16.46 11.12 -27.50
N LEU A 69 17.08 12.21 -27.06
CA LEU A 69 18.47 12.18 -26.55
C LEU A 69 18.57 11.28 -25.29
N MET A 70 17.59 11.32 -24.39
CA MET A 70 17.57 10.41 -23.22
C MET A 70 17.55 8.93 -23.65
N TRP A 71 16.80 8.59 -24.70
CA TRP A 71 16.79 7.25 -25.29
C TRP A 71 18.13 6.86 -25.92
N GLU A 72 18.80 7.79 -26.62
CA GLU A 72 20.13 7.54 -27.18
C GLU A 72 21.16 7.26 -26.08
N ILE A 73 21.16 8.08 -25.02
CA ILE A 73 22.03 7.88 -23.85
C ILE A 73 21.74 6.51 -23.21
N LYS A 74 20.47 6.18 -23.03
CA LYS A 74 20.09 4.87 -22.45
C LYS A 74 20.62 3.70 -23.29
N ARG A 75 20.45 3.75 -24.60
CA ARG A 75 20.95 2.68 -25.50
C ARG A 75 22.48 2.59 -25.51
N LEU A 76 23.17 3.71 -25.35
CA LEU A 76 24.62 3.75 -25.32
C LEU A 76 25.19 3.07 -24.06
N PHE A 77 24.62 3.36 -22.88
CA PHE A 77 25.12 2.85 -21.60
C PHE A 77 24.49 1.54 -21.14
N ASP A 78 23.31 1.22 -21.62
CA ASP A 78 22.57 0.01 -21.25
C ASP A 78 21.81 -0.55 -22.47
N PRO A 79 22.54 -1.06 -23.45
CA PRO A 79 21.92 -1.54 -24.72
C PRO A 79 20.99 -2.73 -24.54
N ALA A 80 21.13 -3.48 -23.44
CA ALA A 80 20.25 -4.60 -23.09
C ALA A 80 19.08 -4.21 -22.20
N PHE A 81 18.94 -2.93 -21.84
CA PHE A 81 17.85 -2.41 -20.97
C PHE A 81 17.70 -3.16 -19.63
N LEU A 82 18.83 -3.54 -19.01
CA LEU A 82 18.85 -4.28 -17.75
C LEU A 82 18.69 -3.39 -16.52
N LEU A 83 19.19 -2.13 -16.61
CA LEU A 83 19.19 -1.20 -15.47
C LEU A 83 17.88 -0.42 -15.40
N ASN A 84 17.14 -0.59 -14.31
CA ASN A 84 15.87 0.10 -14.06
C ASN A 84 14.92 0.12 -15.26
N PRO A 85 14.53 -1.02 -15.83
CA PRO A 85 13.72 -1.07 -17.04
C PRO A 85 12.38 -0.35 -16.86
N GLY A 86 12.05 0.53 -17.80
CA GLY A 86 10.80 1.30 -17.81
C GLY A 86 10.73 2.45 -16.80
N VAL A 87 11.85 2.78 -16.14
CA VAL A 87 11.96 3.95 -15.25
C VAL A 87 12.46 5.14 -16.06
N VAL A 88 11.82 6.29 -15.97
CA VAL A 88 12.04 7.52 -16.78
C VAL A 88 11.68 7.31 -18.25
N LEU A 89 12.21 6.28 -18.88
CA LEU A 89 12.00 5.94 -20.29
C LEU A 89 11.16 4.67 -20.38
N ASN A 90 9.98 4.80 -20.97
CA ASN A 90 9.03 3.71 -21.12
C ASN A 90 8.28 3.85 -22.46
N GLU A 91 8.21 2.77 -23.21
CA GLU A 91 7.48 2.74 -24.49
C GLU A 91 5.97 2.53 -24.29
N ASP A 92 5.56 2.12 -23.08
CA ASP A 92 4.17 1.88 -22.73
C ASP A 92 3.53 3.16 -22.16
N PRO A 93 2.64 3.81 -22.92
CA PRO A 93 1.99 5.05 -22.50
C PRO A 93 1.05 4.86 -21.30
N ASP A 94 0.61 3.63 -21.05
CA ASP A 94 -0.37 3.30 -20.00
C ASP A 94 0.27 2.62 -18.79
N ILE A 95 1.61 2.60 -18.69
CA ILE A 95 2.30 1.89 -17.60
C ILE A 95 1.89 2.38 -16.22
N HIS A 96 1.50 3.64 -16.09
CA HIS A 96 1.02 4.25 -14.85
C HIS A 96 -0.32 3.65 -14.37
N ALA A 97 -1.11 3.08 -15.26
CA ALA A 97 -2.38 2.42 -14.96
C ALA A 97 -2.28 0.88 -14.89
N LYS A 98 -1.10 0.31 -15.15
CA LYS A 98 -0.86 -1.13 -15.13
C LYS A 98 -0.19 -1.57 -13.84
N ASN A 99 -0.51 -2.77 -13.39
CA ASN A 99 0.06 -3.36 -12.16
C ASN A 99 -0.12 -2.48 -10.92
N ILE A 100 -1.26 -1.80 -10.84
CA ILE A 100 -1.61 -0.95 -9.70
C ILE A 100 -1.75 -1.84 -8.47
N ARG A 101 -1.12 -1.42 -7.37
CA ARG A 101 -1.31 -2.06 -6.08
C ARG A 101 -2.73 -1.78 -5.59
N LEU A 102 -3.56 -2.81 -5.57
CA LEU A 102 -4.90 -2.71 -5.02
C LEU A 102 -4.82 -2.56 -3.49
N ASP A 103 -5.51 -1.56 -2.96
CA ASP A 103 -5.76 -1.47 -1.53
C ASP A 103 -7.10 -2.14 -1.22
N PHE A 104 -7.05 -3.12 -0.32
CA PHE A 104 -8.20 -3.90 0.07
C PHE A 104 -8.82 -3.31 1.35
N ALA A 105 -10.11 -3.04 1.31
CA ALA A 105 -10.86 -2.61 2.49
C ALA A 105 -11.14 -3.83 3.37
N ALA A 106 -10.62 -3.85 4.59
CA ALA A 106 -10.72 -4.96 5.51
C ALA A 106 -11.47 -4.60 6.80
N ASN A 107 -11.28 -3.38 7.29
CA ASN A 107 -11.93 -2.92 8.52
C ASN A 107 -11.91 -1.38 8.57
N PRO A 108 -13.06 -0.72 8.83
CA PRO A 108 -13.16 0.74 8.86
C PRO A 108 -12.19 1.43 9.82
N LEU A 109 -11.74 0.76 10.88
CA LEU A 109 -10.76 1.30 11.83
C LEU A 109 -9.39 1.57 11.18
N VAL A 110 -9.03 0.81 10.14
CA VAL A 110 -7.69 0.83 9.54
C VAL A 110 -7.66 1.10 8.05
N ASP A 111 -8.81 1.12 7.37
CA ASP A 111 -8.86 1.23 5.90
C ASP A 111 -8.36 2.56 5.36
N ARG A 112 -8.40 3.62 6.16
CA ARG A 112 -7.82 4.92 5.80
C ARG A 112 -6.30 5.01 5.95
N CYS A 113 -5.61 3.89 6.23
CA CYS A 113 -4.16 3.85 6.35
C CYS A 113 -3.47 4.18 5.03
N ILE A 114 -2.61 5.18 5.04
CA ILE A 114 -1.81 5.63 3.88
C ILE A 114 -0.42 4.97 3.81
N SER A 115 -0.15 4.00 4.66
CA SER A 115 1.12 3.24 4.71
C SER A 115 2.40 4.09 4.89
N CYS A 116 2.32 5.28 5.48
CA CYS A 116 3.45 6.20 5.65
C CYS A 116 4.53 5.74 6.65
N GLY A 117 4.22 4.82 7.58
CA GLY A 117 5.18 4.27 8.55
C GLY A 117 5.44 5.11 9.81
N TRP A 118 4.89 6.33 9.93
CA TRP A 118 5.18 7.22 11.08
C TRP A 118 4.79 6.64 12.44
N CYS A 119 3.85 5.72 12.47
CA CYS A 119 3.44 5.01 13.69
C CYS A 119 4.48 3.99 14.20
N GLU A 120 5.45 3.59 13.37
CA GLU A 120 6.36 2.48 13.68
C GLU A 120 7.32 2.81 14.82
N SER A 121 7.82 4.05 14.86
CA SER A 121 8.78 4.49 15.89
C SER A 121 8.24 4.45 17.31
N ASN A 122 6.93 4.57 17.49
CA ASN A 122 6.26 4.58 18.79
C ASN A 122 5.76 3.18 19.23
N CYS A 123 5.89 2.18 18.35
CA CYS A 123 5.39 0.85 18.68
C CYS A 123 6.37 0.10 19.59
N PRO A 124 5.97 -0.34 20.81
CA PRO A 124 6.83 -1.11 21.68
C PRO A 124 7.18 -2.50 21.11
N SER A 125 6.37 -3.00 20.17
CA SER A 125 6.60 -4.32 19.54
C SER A 125 7.43 -4.25 18.25
N ARG A 126 7.93 -3.09 17.86
CA ARG A 126 8.60 -2.89 16.55
C ARG A 126 9.81 -3.80 16.31
N ASP A 127 10.56 -4.09 17.38
CA ASP A 127 11.77 -4.91 17.32
C ASP A 127 11.50 -6.38 17.78
N LEU A 128 10.25 -6.69 18.14
CA LEU A 128 9.83 -8.01 18.59
C LEU A 128 9.02 -8.74 17.51
N SER A 129 8.09 -8.03 16.88
CA SER A 129 7.17 -8.60 15.90
C SER A 129 6.83 -7.60 14.80
N LEU A 130 5.55 -7.42 14.45
CA LEU A 130 5.11 -6.48 13.44
C LEU A 130 4.87 -5.08 14.03
N THR A 131 5.19 -4.05 13.25
CA THR A 131 4.80 -2.65 13.51
C THR A 131 3.32 -2.41 13.21
N PRO A 132 2.72 -1.30 13.65
CA PRO A 132 1.32 -1.01 13.37
C PRO A 132 0.99 -1.01 11.87
N ARG A 133 1.84 -0.39 11.03
CA ARG A 133 1.67 -0.40 9.58
C ARG A 133 1.73 -1.82 9.00
N GLN A 134 2.70 -2.61 9.43
CA GLN A 134 2.84 -4.00 8.99
C GLN A 134 1.63 -4.84 9.41
N ARG A 135 1.13 -4.67 10.65
CA ARG A 135 -0.10 -5.34 11.10
C ARG A 135 -1.29 -5.02 10.20
N ILE A 136 -1.50 -3.75 9.88
CA ILE A 136 -2.58 -3.34 8.99
C ILE A 136 -2.45 -4.02 7.62
N GLN A 137 -1.25 -4.05 7.05
CA GLN A 137 -1.04 -4.66 5.73
C GLN A 137 -1.24 -6.19 5.76
N VAL A 138 -0.74 -6.88 6.79
CA VAL A 138 -0.95 -8.33 6.95
C VAL A 138 -2.43 -8.63 7.16
N TYR A 139 -3.12 -7.84 7.98
CA TYR A 139 -4.55 -8.03 8.22
C TYR A 139 -5.39 -7.82 6.95
N LYS A 140 -5.10 -6.77 6.16
CA LYS A 140 -5.76 -6.54 4.87
C LYS A 140 -5.54 -7.70 3.90
N GLU A 141 -4.32 -8.18 3.78
CA GLU A 141 -4.00 -9.31 2.90
C GLU A 141 -4.66 -10.61 3.39
N LEU A 142 -4.66 -10.85 4.69
CA LEU A 142 -5.34 -12.00 5.30
C LEU A 142 -6.85 -11.99 4.99
N THR A 143 -7.50 -10.84 5.17
CA THR A 143 -8.94 -10.68 4.89
C THR A 143 -9.22 -10.93 3.39
N ARG A 144 -8.40 -10.37 2.50
CA ARG A 144 -8.51 -10.61 1.06
C ARG A 144 -8.41 -12.10 0.71
N MET A 145 -7.41 -12.79 1.27
CA MET A 145 -7.18 -14.22 1.01
C MET A 145 -8.33 -15.10 1.55
N ARG A 146 -8.90 -14.73 2.70
CA ARG A 146 -10.07 -15.42 3.27
C ARG A 146 -11.30 -15.25 2.39
N GLU A 147 -11.57 -14.05 1.90
CA GLU A 147 -12.68 -13.79 1.00
C GLU A 147 -12.52 -14.55 -0.32
N GLU A 148 -11.32 -14.55 -0.91
CA GLU A 148 -11.04 -15.31 -2.13
C GLU A 148 -11.23 -16.81 -1.93
N TRP A 149 -10.72 -17.37 -0.85
CA TRP A 149 -10.91 -18.79 -0.54
C TRP A 149 -12.38 -19.12 -0.32
N THR A 150 -13.10 -18.31 0.44
CA THR A 150 -14.56 -18.50 0.65
C THR A 150 -15.32 -18.44 -0.66
N ALA A 151 -15.00 -17.50 -1.53
CA ALA A 151 -15.62 -17.34 -2.84
C ALA A 151 -15.29 -18.49 -3.81
N SER A 152 -14.12 -19.12 -3.68
CA SER A 152 -13.72 -20.24 -4.54
C SER A 152 -14.50 -21.52 -4.28
N GLY A 153 -15.10 -21.67 -3.09
CA GLY A 153 -15.78 -22.90 -2.67
C GLY A 153 -14.85 -24.09 -2.46
N GLU A 154 -13.53 -23.88 -2.46
CA GLU A 154 -12.56 -24.93 -2.22
C GLU A 154 -12.67 -25.51 -0.81
N ARG A 155 -12.66 -26.85 -0.73
CA ARG A 155 -12.80 -27.58 0.54
C ARG A 155 -11.57 -27.40 1.46
N TYR A 156 -10.40 -27.30 0.86
CA TYR A 156 -9.13 -27.25 1.59
C TYR A 156 -8.58 -25.84 1.60
N LYS A 157 -8.13 -25.39 2.78
CA LYS A 157 -7.50 -24.09 2.95
C LYS A 157 -6.14 -24.06 2.25
N PRO A 158 -5.83 -23.03 1.44
CA PRO A 158 -4.51 -22.90 0.83
C PRO A 158 -3.40 -22.77 1.88
N ALA A 159 -2.27 -23.47 1.70
CA ALA A 159 -1.13 -23.40 2.63
C ALA A 159 -0.60 -21.98 2.87
N ARG A 160 -0.71 -21.11 1.84
CA ARG A 160 -0.37 -19.70 1.98
C ARG A 160 -1.28 -18.98 2.97
N LEU A 161 -2.58 -19.26 2.94
CA LEU A 161 -3.54 -18.66 3.87
C LEU A 161 -3.26 -19.12 5.31
N GLU A 162 -3.00 -20.40 5.52
CA GLU A 162 -2.61 -20.93 6.85
C GLU A 162 -1.34 -20.27 7.40
N ALA A 163 -0.34 -20.04 6.53
CA ALA A 163 0.89 -19.34 6.92
C ALA A 163 0.64 -17.89 7.35
N PHE A 164 -0.26 -17.19 6.64
CA PHE A 164 -0.66 -15.83 6.99
C PHE A 164 -1.46 -15.77 8.30
N GLU A 165 -2.33 -16.73 8.55
CA GLU A 165 -3.09 -16.85 9.80
C GLU A 165 -2.17 -17.01 11.01
N LYS A 166 -1.16 -17.89 10.92
CA LYS A 166 -0.13 -18.04 11.97
C LYS A 166 0.67 -16.75 12.20
N SER A 167 1.02 -16.06 11.14
CA SER A 167 1.72 -14.77 11.23
C SER A 167 0.84 -13.71 11.88
N TRP A 168 -0.45 -13.73 11.60
CA TRP A 168 -1.41 -12.82 12.20
C TRP A 168 -1.60 -13.09 13.69
N GLU A 169 -1.76 -14.35 14.10
CA GLU A 169 -1.87 -14.74 15.50
C GLU A 169 -0.70 -14.21 16.33
N TYR A 170 0.52 -14.38 15.82
CA TYR A 170 1.71 -13.82 16.47
C TYR A 170 1.68 -12.29 16.53
N ALA A 171 1.30 -11.64 15.44
CA ALA A 171 1.20 -10.18 15.37
C ALA A 171 0.13 -9.61 16.29
N GLU A 172 -1.00 -10.30 16.43
CA GLU A 172 -2.09 -9.93 17.31
C GLU A 172 -1.68 -10.07 18.77
N ASN A 173 -1.11 -11.22 19.16
CA ASN A 173 -0.71 -11.52 20.52
C ASN A 173 0.41 -10.60 21.05
N THR A 174 1.28 -10.13 20.18
CA THR A 174 2.39 -9.23 20.52
C THR A 174 2.05 -7.74 20.43
N CYS A 175 0.82 -7.37 20.12
CA CYS A 175 0.37 -5.98 20.18
C CYS A 175 0.09 -5.58 21.63
N ALA A 176 0.80 -4.55 22.13
CA ALA A 176 0.56 -4.00 23.47
C ALA A 176 -0.81 -3.31 23.60
N ALA A 177 -1.48 -3.00 22.50
CA ALA A 177 -2.78 -2.32 22.44
C ALA A 177 -2.85 -0.99 23.23
N ASP A 178 -1.69 -0.33 23.39
CA ASP A 178 -1.49 0.90 24.17
C ASP A 178 -1.95 2.19 23.49
N GLY A 179 -2.23 2.12 22.17
CA GLY A 179 -2.67 3.27 21.38
C GLY A 179 -1.55 4.25 20.98
N MET A 180 -0.30 4.07 21.38
CA MET A 180 0.81 4.97 21.08
C MET A 180 1.04 5.18 19.58
N CYS A 181 0.63 4.24 18.75
CA CYS A 181 0.70 4.34 17.30
C CYS A 181 -0.19 5.47 16.73
N GLN A 182 -1.28 5.82 17.40
CA GLN A 182 -2.20 6.88 16.99
C GLN A 182 -1.56 8.26 17.10
N GLU A 183 -0.67 8.47 18.07
CA GLU A 183 -0.07 9.80 18.37
C GLU A 183 0.69 10.34 17.15
N LYS A 184 1.42 9.49 16.43
CA LYS A 184 2.17 9.87 15.23
C LYS A 184 1.41 9.63 13.92
N CYS A 185 0.25 9.01 13.99
CA CYS A 185 -0.52 8.73 12.78
C CYS A 185 -1.20 9.99 12.24
N PRO A 186 -0.91 10.43 11.00
CA PRO A 186 -1.51 11.63 10.41
C PRO A 186 -3.02 11.50 10.21
N VAL A 187 -3.53 10.27 10.06
CA VAL A 187 -4.96 9.97 9.94
C VAL A 187 -5.55 9.37 11.23
N LYS A 188 -4.81 9.44 12.34
CA LYS A 188 -5.25 9.07 13.69
C LYS A 188 -5.82 7.65 13.82
N ILE A 189 -5.11 6.67 13.24
CA ILE A 189 -5.44 5.26 13.38
C ILE A 189 -4.81 4.72 14.66
N ASN A 190 -5.65 4.10 15.50
CA ASN A 190 -5.23 3.28 16.62
C ASN A 190 -5.32 1.79 16.23
N THR A 191 -4.20 1.20 15.87
CA THR A 191 -4.14 -0.24 15.53
C THR A 191 -4.46 -1.13 16.73
N GLY A 192 -4.25 -0.62 17.95
CA GLY A 192 -4.62 -1.33 19.19
C GLY A 192 -6.12 -1.55 19.33
N GLU A 193 -6.96 -0.64 18.82
CA GLU A 193 -8.42 -0.83 18.80
C GLU A 193 -8.85 -1.95 17.86
N LEU A 194 -8.25 -2.04 16.68
CA LEU A 194 -8.47 -3.18 15.80
C LEU A 194 -8.13 -4.50 16.53
N VAL A 195 -6.95 -4.58 17.14
CA VAL A 195 -6.52 -5.79 17.85
C VAL A 195 -7.46 -6.13 19.01
N LYS A 196 -7.90 -5.16 19.79
CA LYS A 196 -8.88 -5.38 20.87
C LYS A 196 -10.21 -5.90 20.34
N SER A 197 -10.72 -5.34 19.25
CA SER A 197 -11.96 -5.80 18.61
C SER A 197 -11.82 -7.24 18.14
N LEU A 198 -10.72 -7.59 17.47
CA LEU A 198 -10.51 -8.95 16.97
C LEU A 198 -10.34 -9.98 18.10
N ARG A 199 -9.64 -9.62 19.18
CA ARG A 199 -9.55 -10.46 20.40
C ARG A 199 -10.92 -10.66 21.03
N HIS A 200 -11.73 -9.62 21.10
CA HIS A 200 -13.09 -9.71 21.59
C HIS A 200 -13.94 -10.67 20.74
N ASP A 201 -13.92 -10.50 19.42
CA ASP A 201 -14.68 -11.32 18.48
C ASP A 201 -14.27 -12.81 18.58
N THR A 202 -12.98 -13.08 18.79
CA THR A 202 -12.45 -14.43 19.01
C THR A 202 -12.98 -15.01 20.32
N LEU A 203 -13.01 -14.22 21.41
CA LEU A 203 -13.50 -14.66 22.72
C LEU A 203 -14.99 -14.93 22.74
N GLU A 204 -15.77 -14.14 22.03
CA GLU A 204 -17.23 -14.32 21.89
C GLU A 204 -17.61 -15.44 20.91
N GLY A 205 -16.64 -16.07 20.24
CA GLY A 205 -16.90 -17.14 19.27
C GLY A 205 -17.47 -16.63 17.94
N VAL A 206 -17.33 -15.34 17.66
CA VAL A 206 -17.77 -14.74 16.39
C VAL A 206 -16.85 -15.15 15.24
N VAL A 207 -15.60 -15.48 15.55
CA VAL A 207 -14.61 -16.02 14.60
C VAL A 207 -14.32 -17.47 14.95
N ASP A 208 -14.65 -18.39 14.04
CA ASP A 208 -14.25 -19.80 14.12
C ASP A 208 -12.73 -19.90 14.00
N VAL A 209 -12.04 -20.07 15.12
CA VAL A 209 -10.63 -20.47 15.13
C VAL A 209 -10.62 -21.98 15.32
N ASP A 210 -10.10 -22.72 14.35
CA ASP A 210 -9.86 -24.15 14.47
C ASP A 210 -8.91 -24.42 15.67
N GLY A 211 -9.46 -24.69 16.83
CA GLY A 211 -8.72 -24.92 18.06
C GLY A 211 -9.63 -25.15 19.27
N PRO A 212 -9.06 -25.46 20.46
CA PRO A 212 -9.84 -25.55 21.69
C PRO A 212 -10.61 -24.25 21.90
N THR A 213 -11.86 -24.38 22.29
CA THR A 213 -12.84 -23.29 22.34
C THR A 213 -12.21 -21.96 22.80
N PRO A 214 -12.52 -20.82 22.19
CA PRO A 214 -11.91 -19.52 22.50
C PRO A 214 -11.81 -19.17 23.99
N ARG A 215 -12.80 -19.62 24.77
CA ARG A 215 -12.84 -19.46 26.24
C ARG A 215 -11.75 -20.24 26.96
N ALA A 216 -11.36 -21.43 26.49
CA ALA A 216 -10.32 -22.24 27.10
C ALA A 216 -8.91 -21.67 26.82
N ALA A 217 -8.68 -21.13 25.64
CA ALA A 217 -7.43 -20.48 25.26
C ALA A 217 -7.21 -19.16 26.03
N ALA A 218 -8.27 -18.39 26.28
CA ALA A 218 -8.20 -17.16 27.07
C ALA A 218 -7.91 -17.42 28.53
N ALA A 219 -8.48 -18.49 29.11
CA ALA A 219 -8.21 -18.87 30.52
C ALA A 219 -6.79 -19.39 30.75
N ALA A 220 -6.10 -19.86 29.70
CA ALA A 220 -4.71 -20.33 29.78
C ALA A 220 -3.67 -19.21 29.56
N ALA A 221 -4.11 -18.01 29.10
CA ALA A 221 -3.24 -16.87 28.81
C ALA A 221 -3.19 -15.81 29.93
N PHE A 222 -3.92 -16.01 31.02
CA PHE A 222 -3.90 -15.26 32.27
C PHE A 222 -3.51 -16.20 33.42
#